data_9f325bff18af2a295bd8790c619b7a19
#
_entry.id   9f325bff18af2a295bd8790c619b7a19
#
_cell.length_a   1.000
_cell.length_b   1.000
_cell.length_c   1.000
_cell.angle_alpha   90.00
_cell.angle_beta   90.00
_cell.angle_gamma   90.00
#
_symmetry.space_group_name_H-M   'P 1'
#
loop_
_entity.id
_entity.type
_entity.pdbx_description
1 polymer ?
#
loop_
_entity_poly.entity_id
_entity_poly.type
_entity_poly.pdbx_seq_one_letter_code
_entity_poly.pdbx_strand_id
1 'polypeptide(L)'
;MVRHVSAVATLVLLFCLAALAARDFVMPSAHPARTYPAHDEHSQEKVTVAVDPYDMGDKAQIFSTDFSRYGYLPVFFVVTNDGDQPVSLSGMKAELITVQRTKLYPATNDDLMRRMSNPRPKTGPSPLPIPIPGSKVKGAVNRKTREEIEQAQFGARAVEPHSTAAGFLFFDVADIASPALAGANFYLTGVRDAGGHELMYFEIPMEKYLSAPPVKKP
;
A
#
# COMPACT_ATOMS: atom_id res chain seq x y z
N MET A 1 -54.26 -6.13 6.56
CA MET A 1 -52.98 -6.54 7.13
C MET A 1 -51.94 -6.97 6.10
N VAL A 2 -52.25 -7.62 5.02
CA VAL A 2 -51.27 -8.13 4.02
C VAL A 2 -50.52 -7.04 3.26
N ARG A 3 -51.14 -5.87 2.99
CA ARG A 3 -50.50 -4.80 2.21
C ARG A 3 -49.33 -4.07 2.91
N HIS A 4 -49.33 -4.01 4.26
CA HIS A 4 -48.25 -3.39 5.02
C HIS A 4 -47.02 -4.30 5.17
N VAL A 5 -47.21 -5.63 5.18
CA VAL A 5 -46.11 -6.60 5.28
C VAL A 5 -45.28 -6.58 3.97
N SER A 6 -45.92 -6.44 2.82
CA SER A 6 -45.21 -6.35 1.53
C SER A 6 -44.34 -5.10 1.42
N ALA A 7 -44.84 -3.93 1.90
CA ALA A 7 -44.09 -2.69 1.83
C ALA A 7 -42.83 -2.72 2.72
N VAL A 8 -42.92 -3.28 3.91
CA VAL A 8 -41.80 -3.43 4.83
C VAL A 8 -40.75 -4.41 4.28
N ALA A 9 -41.20 -5.54 3.71
CA ALA A 9 -40.30 -6.51 3.10
C ALA A 9 -39.54 -5.92 1.90
N THR A 10 -40.20 -5.10 1.07
CA THR A 10 -39.57 -4.44 -0.07
C THR A 10 -38.55 -3.38 0.39
N LEU A 11 -38.86 -2.62 1.46
CA LEU A 11 -37.96 -1.60 2.02
C LEU A 11 -36.70 -2.25 2.61
N VAL A 12 -36.85 -3.36 3.34
CA VAL A 12 -35.70 -4.13 3.91
C VAL A 12 -34.84 -4.71 2.81
N LEU A 13 -35.43 -5.23 1.73
CA LEU A 13 -34.70 -5.78 0.58
C LEU A 13 -33.90 -4.69 -0.15
N LEU A 14 -34.47 -3.49 -0.33
CA LEU A 14 -33.79 -2.33 -0.90
C LEU A 14 -32.63 -1.84 -0.03
N PHE A 15 -32.77 -1.89 1.30
CA PHE A 15 -31.71 -1.50 2.25
C PHE A 15 -30.55 -2.50 2.25
N CYS A 16 -30.84 -3.80 2.09
CA CYS A 16 -29.82 -4.85 1.97
C CYS A 16 -29.04 -4.78 0.65
N LEU A 17 -29.68 -4.35 -0.45
CA LEU A 17 -29.01 -4.19 -1.74
C LEU A 17 -28.03 -2.99 -1.76
N ALA A 18 -28.31 -1.94 -0.99
CA ALA A 18 -27.39 -0.81 -0.85
C ALA A 18 -26.10 -1.14 -0.09
N ALA A 19 -26.11 -2.18 0.75
CA ALA A 19 -24.94 -2.60 1.54
C ALA A 19 -23.93 -3.43 0.73
N LEU A 20 -24.28 -3.87 -0.49
CA LEU A 20 -23.43 -4.68 -1.38
C LEU A 20 -22.69 -3.84 -2.44
N ALA A 21 -22.81 -2.52 -2.42
CA ALA A 21 -21.98 -1.66 -3.27
C ALA A 21 -20.53 -1.81 -2.84
N ALA A 22 -19.74 -2.53 -3.63
CA ALA A 22 -18.30 -2.62 -3.43
C ALA A 22 -17.74 -1.18 -3.36
N ARG A 23 -17.18 -0.82 -2.21
CA ARG A 23 -16.60 0.52 -2.00
C ARG A 23 -15.51 0.74 -3.04
N ASP A 24 -15.54 1.89 -3.68
CA ASP A 24 -14.44 2.30 -4.53
C ASP A 24 -13.26 2.71 -3.66
N PHE A 25 -12.06 2.47 -4.16
CA PHE A 25 -10.85 2.91 -3.50
C PHE A 25 -10.84 4.43 -3.37
N VAL A 26 -10.51 4.89 -2.17
CA VAL A 26 -10.28 6.32 -1.90
C VAL A 26 -8.91 6.44 -1.27
N MET A 27 -8.03 7.22 -1.91
CA MET A 27 -6.69 7.50 -1.38
C MET A 27 -6.82 8.15 0.00
N PRO A 28 -6.09 7.66 1.02
CA PRO A 28 -6.03 8.32 2.31
C PRO A 28 -5.53 9.76 2.19
N SER A 29 -6.10 10.67 2.97
CA SER A 29 -5.60 12.04 3.03
C SER A 29 -4.17 12.04 3.55
N ALA A 30 -3.27 12.70 2.82
CA ALA A 30 -1.89 12.89 3.26
C ALA A 30 -1.85 13.94 4.40
N HIS A 31 -1.23 13.56 5.50
CA HIS A 31 -0.86 14.48 6.58
C HIS A 31 0.65 14.75 6.51
N PRO A 32 1.18 15.81 7.15
CA PRO A 32 2.62 16.03 7.24
C PRO A 32 3.35 14.77 7.75
N ALA A 33 4.43 14.38 7.09
CA ALA A 33 5.12 13.10 7.34
C ALA A 33 5.52 12.91 8.81
N ARG A 34 5.90 13.98 9.52
CA ARG A 34 6.22 13.96 10.96
C ARG A 34 5.07 13.52 11.86
N THR A 35 3.83 13.53 11.39
CA THR A 35 2.66 13.10 12.18
C THR A 35 2.48 11.58 12.21
N TYR A 36 3.16 10.85 11.34
CA TYR A 36 3.14 9.39 11.31
C TYR A 36 4.13 8.82 12.32
N PRO A 37 3.83 7.71 13.01
CA PRO A 37 4.74 7.10 13.98
C PRO A 37 6.09 6.73 13.38
N ALA A 38 6.08 6.07 12.21
CA ALA A 38 7.29 5.66 11.51
C ALA A 38 7.71 6.74 10.51
N HIS A 39 8.56 7.64 10.94
CA HIS A 39 9.12 8.71 10.12
C HIS A 39 10.59 8.95 10.44
N ASP A 40 11.26 9.61 9.51
CA ASP A 40 12.60 10.17 9.65
C ASP A 40 12.60 11.61 9.16
N GLU A 41 13.10 12.53 10.00
CA GLU A 41 13.08 13.98 9.76
C GLU A 41 14.48 14.52 9.62
N HIS A 42 14.79 15.10 8.48
CA HIS A 42 16.03 15.81 8.22
C HIS A 42 15.80 17.32 8.35
N SER A 43 15.91 17.81 9.57
CA SER A 43 15.58 19.21 9.91
C SER A 43 16.45 20.23 9.17
N GLN A 44 17.71 19.91 8.83
CA GLN A 44 18.60 20.82 8.07
C GLN A 44 18.16 20.92 6.61
N GLU A 45 17.70 19.82 6.03
CA GLU A 45 17.23 19.71 4.65
C GLU A 45 15.74 20.07 4.53
N LYS A 46 15.06 20.21 5.68
CA LYS A 46 13.62 20.49 5.81
C LYS A 46 12.74 19.46 5.07
N VAL A 47 13.19 18.22 5.04
CA VAL A 47 12.46 17.10 4.41
C VAL A 47 12.18 16.03 5.45
N THR A 48 10.94 15.57 5.48
CA THR A 48 10.52 14.45 6.34
C THR A 48 9.93 13.37 5.47
N VAL A 49 10.31 12.14 5.75
CA VAL A 49 9.77 10.94 5.08
C VAL A 49 9.06 10.07 6.12
N ALA A 50 7.90 9.52 5.76
CA ALA A 50 7.17 8.59 6.61
C ALA A 50 6.66 7.40 5.82
N VAL A 51 6.46 6.30 6.55
CA VAL A 51 5.83 5.09 6.05
C VAL A 51 4.75 4.62 7.02
N ASP A 52 3.62 4.21 6.48
CA ASP A 52 2.49 3.67 7.24
C ASP A 52 2.01 2.37 6.60
N PRO A 53 2.46 1.19 7.08
CA PRO A 53 2.07 -0.10 6.54
C PRO A 53 0.56 -0.38 6.70
N TYR A 54 -0.01 -1.01 5.67
CA TYR A 54 -1.40 -1.45 5.64
C TYR A 54 -1.47 -2.98 5.76
N ASP A 55 -0.82 -3.49 6.82
CA ASP A 55 -0.71 -4.92 7.15
C ASP A 55 -1.89 -5.44 8.00
N MET A 56 -2.63 -4.56 8.65
CA MET A 56 -3.80 -4.89 9.46
C MET A 56 -5.08 -4.89 8.62
N GLY A 57 -5.95 -5.87 8.87
CA GLY A 57 -7.16 -6.07 8.08
C GLY A 57 -8.12 -4.89 8.04
N ASP A 58 -8.20 -4.09 9.11
CA ASP A 58 -9.05 -2.89 9.16
C ASP A 58 -8.48 -1.73 8.32
N LYS A 59 -7.15 -1.54 8.29
CA LYS A 59 -6.49 -0.57 7.41
C LYS A 59 -6.61 -0.99 5.95
N ALA A 60 -6.38 -2.28 5.65
CA ALA A 60 -6.42 -2.81 4.31
C ALA A 60 -7.81 -2.75 3.65
N GLN A 61 -8.88 -2.55 4.42
CA GLN A 61 -10.27 -2.43 3.92
C GLN A 61 -10.53 -1.22 3.01
N ILE A 62 -9.59 -0.27 2.91
CA ILE A 62 -9.71 0.82 1.92
C ILE A 62 -9.58 0.28 0.50
N PHE A 63 -8.89 -0.85 0.34
CA PHE A 63 -8.73 -1.53 -0.95
C PHE A 63 -9.92 -2.46 -1.22
N SER A 64 -10.39 -2.49 -2.45
CA SER A 64 -11.32 -3.52 -2.92
C SER A 64 -10.60 -4.86 -3.17
N THR A 65 -9.30 -4.78 -3.42
CA THR A 65 -8.40 -5.90 -3.68
C THR A 65 -7.66 -6.31 -2.41
N ASP A 66 -7.76 -7.57 -2.03
CA ASP A 66 -6.96 -8.12 -0.93
C ASP A 66 -5.54 -8.44 -1.42
N PHE A 67 -4.64 -7.46 -1.31
CA PHE A 67 -3.25 -7.59 -1.73
C PHE A 67 -2.48 -8.66 -0.96
N SER A 68 -2.83 -8.91 0.31
CA SER A 68 -2.19 -9.92 1.15
C SER A 68 -2.34 -11.34 0.58
N ARG A 69 -3.46 -11.63 -0.10
CA ARG A 69 -3.68 -12.92 -0.79
C ARG A 69 -2.68 -13.19 -1.91
N TYR A 70 -2.10 -12.12 -2.46
CA TYR A 70 -1.08 -12.19 -3.51
C TYR A 70 0.34 -12.06 -2.96
N GLY A 71 0.46 -11.93 -1.64
CA GLY A 71 1.75 -11.77 -0.95
C GLY A 71 2.31 -10.35 -1.01
N TYR A 72 1.47 -9.35 -1.25
CA TYR A 72 1.91 -7.96 -1.24
C TYR A 72 1.51 -7.23 0.04
N LEU A 73 2.43 -6.43 0.54
CA LEU A 73 2.23 -5.47 1.62
C LEU A 73 2.14 -4.06 1.03
N PRO A 74 0.96 -3.41 1.06
CA PRO A 74 0.85 -2.00 0.74
C PRO A 74 1.44 -1.17 1.88
N VAL A 75 2.30 -0.21 1.55
CA VAL A 75 2.88 0.74 2.50
C VAL A 75 2.55 2.15 2.02
N PHE A 76 1.80 2.91 2.80
CA PHE A 76 1.52 4.31 2.50
C PHE A 76 2.79 5.12 2.75
N PHE A 77 3.33 5.69 1.70
CA PHE A 77 4.57 6.43 1.68
C PHE A 77 4.27 7.90 1.55
N VAL A 78 4.87 8.70 2.44
CA VAL A 78 4.61 10.13 2.55
C VAL A 78 5.93 10.89 2.59
N VAL A 79 6.03 11.94 1.79
CA VAL A 79 7.18 12.86 1.80
C VAL A 79 6.65 14.27 1.97
N THR A 80 7.14 14.96 3.00
CA THR A 80 6.84 16.37 3.26
C THR A 80 8.09 17.22 3.03
N ASN A 81 7.95 18.26 2.25
CA ASN A 81 8.97 19.29 2.03
C ASN A 81 8.55 20.58 2.74
N ASP A 82 9.17 20.87 3.87
CA ASP A 82 8.98 22.12 4.65
C ASP A 82 9.95 23.22 4.18
N GLY A 83 10.78 22.94 3.15
CA GLY A 83 11.74 23.90 2.57
C GLY A 83 11.11 24.85 1.58
N ASP A 84 11.91 25.83 1.16
CA ASP A 84 11.51 26.89 0.23
C ASP A 84 11.82 26.56 -1.24
N GLN A 85 12.44 25.41 -1.49
CA GLN A 85 12.79 24.91 -2.82
C GLN A 85 12.21 23.52 -3.04
N PRO A 86 11.88 23.13 -4.29
CA PRO A 86 11.37 21.82 -4.59
C PRO A 86 12.42 20.73 -4.35
N VAL A 87 11.94 19.54 -3.96
CA VAL A 87 12.77 18.34 -3.77
C VAL A 87 12.44 17.34 -4.83
N SER A 88 13.45 16.85 -5.56
CA SER A 88 13.28 15.86 -6.62
C SER A 88 13.30 14.44 -6.07
N LEU A 89 12.31 13.66 -6.48
CA LEU A 89 12.17 12.24 -6.21
C LEU A 89 12.43 11.35 -7.44
N SER A 90 12.82 11.94 -8.57
CA SER A 90 12.97 11.22 -9.83
C SER A 90 14.03 10.11 -9.80
N GLY A 91 15.02 10.24 -8.91
CA GLY A 91 16.09 9.25 -8.70
C GLY A 91 15.91 8.41 -7.43
N MET A 92 14.81 8.54 -6.72
CA MET A 92 14.61 7.87 -5.44
C MET A 92 14.63 6.34 -5.60
N LYS A 93 15.19 5.69 -4.59
CA LYS A 93 15.16 4.23 -4.43
C LYS A 93 14.68 3.92 -3.03
N ALA A 94 13.51 3.28 -2.96
CA ALA A 94 12.93 2.80 -1.72
C ALA A 94 13.27 1.32 -1.53
N GLU A 95 13.70 0.93 -0.34
CA GLU A 95 14.01 -0.45 0.02
C GLU A 95 13.39 -0.77 1.39
N LEU A 96 12.75 -1.92 1.52
CA LEU A 96 12.40 -2.49 2.81
C LEU A 96 13.38 -3.64 3.10
N ILE A 97 14.21 -3.49 4.12
CA ILE A 97 15.23 -4.48 4.48
C ILE A 97 14.75 -5.24 5.71
N THR A 98 14.54 -6.53 5.56
CA THR A 98 14.05 -7.41 6.63
C THR A 98 15.13 -7.70 7.67
N VAL A 99 14.75 -8.29 8.82
CA VAL A 99 15.69 -8.72 9.85
C VAL A 99 16.72 -9.76 9.32
N GLN A 100 16.34 -10.56 8.31
CA GLN A 100 17.24 -11.49 7.64
C GLN A 100 18.11 -10.81 6.57
N ARG A 101 18.09 -9.47 6.49
CA ARG A 101 18.79 -8.66 5.49
C ARG A 101 18.35 -8.89 4.04
N THR A 102 17.16 -9.43 3.85
CA THR A 102 16.55 -9.49 2.51
C THR A 102 16.09 -8.10 2.11
N LYS A 103 16.53 -7.64 0.93
CA LYS A 103 16.12 -6.36 0.36
C LYS A 103 14.89 -6.56 -0.51
N LEU A 104 13.83 -5.86 -0.18
CA LEU A 104 12.59 -5.82 -0.95
C LEU A 104 12.47 -4.45 -1.61
N TYR A 105 12.14 -4.46 -2.90
CA TYR A 105 11.90 -3.25 -3.68
C TYR A 105 10.41 -3.09 -3.96
N PRO A 106 9.90 -1.87 -4.13
CA PRO A 106 8.54 -1.67 -4.55
C PRO A 106 8.24 -2.37 -5.88
N ALA A 107 7.17 -3.14 -5.91
CA ALA A 107 6.70 -3.78 -7.12
C ALA A 107 6.17 -2.76 -8.13
N THR A 108 6.45 -2.99 -9.40
CA THR A 108 5.87 -2.21 -10.49
C THR A 108 4.40 -2.60 -10.72
N ASN A 109 3.65 -1.76 -11.44
CA ASN A 109 2.29 -2.11 -11.87
C ASN A 109 2.25 -3.43 -12.63
N ASP A 110 3.23 -3.66 -13.51
CA ASP A 110 3.33 -4.90 -14.29
C ASP A 110 3.58 -6.12 -13.40
N ASP A 111 4.39 -5.99 -12.35
CA ASP A 111 4.62 -7.07 -11.38
C ASP A 111 3.35 -7.41 -10.63
N LEU A 112 2.62 -6.41 -10.15
CA LEU A 112 1.33 -6.58 -9.48
C LEU A 112 0.33 -7.28 -10.40
N MET A 113 0.16 -6.77 -11.63
CA MET A 113 -0.78 -7.34 -12.60
C MET A 113 -0.40 -8.78 -12.96
N ARG A 114 0.88 -9.05 -13.20
CA ARG A 114 1.37 -10.41 -13.51
C ARG A 114 1.11 -11.39 -12.37
N ARG A 115 1.38 -11.00 -11.13
CA ARG A 115 1.15 -11.83 -9.95
C ARG A 115 -0.34 -12.10 -9.75
N MET A 116 -1.19 -11.10 -9.93
CA MET A 116 -2.64 -11.25 -9.75
C MET A 116 -3.26 -12.10 -10.86
N SER A 117 -2.75 -12.00 -12.09
CA SER A 117 -3.19 -12.87 -13.20
C SER A 117 -2.75 -14.31 -13.01
N ASN A 118 -1.61 -14.54 -12.36
CA ASN A 118 -1.03 -15.85 -12.09
C ASN A 118 -0.64 -15.96 -10.61
N PRO A 119 -1.60 -16.14 -9.70
CA PRO A 119 -1.29 -16.28 -8.27
C PRO A 119 -0.41 -17.52 -8.07
N ARG A 120 0.62 -17.37 -7.19
CA ARG A 120 1.45 -18.52 -6.81
C ARG A 120 0.55 -19.65 -6.29
N PRO A 121 0.79 -20.92 -6.66
CA PRO A 121 0.11 -22.02 -6.02
C PRO A 121 0.38 -21.96 -4.52
N LYS A 122 -0.64 -22.11 -3.67
CA LYS A 122 -0.42 -22.32 -2.25
C LYS A 122 0.44 -23.58 -2.14
N THR A 123 1.59 -23.49 -1.43
CA THR A 123 2.47 -24.63 -1.14
C THR A 123 1.73 -25.60 -0.24
N GLY A 124 1.01 -26.53 -0.85
CA GLY A 124 0.41 -27.71 -0.26
C GLY A 124 0.77 -28.92 -1.14
N PRO A 125 0.71 -30.15 -0.64
CA PRO A 125 0.95 -31.31 -1.47
C PRO A 125 0.06 -31.22 -2.71
N SER A 126 0.69 -31.11 -3.88
CA SER A 126 0.00 -30.99 -5.17
C SER A 126 -0.88 -32.21 -5.36
N PRO A 127 -2.21 -32.09 -5.50
CA PRO A 127 -3.01 -33.19 -6.01
C PRO A 127 -2.46 -33.52 -7.40
N LEU A 128 -2.34 -34.79 -7.69
CA LEU A 128 -1.89 -35.34 -8.97
C LEU A 128 -2.43 -34.51 -10.15
N PRO A 129 -1.59 -34.23 -11.18
CA PRO A 129 -2.02 -33.45 -12.33
C PRO A 129 -2.99 -34.27 -13.18
N ILE A 130 -4.27 -34.23 -12.82
CA ILE A 130 -5.34 -34.74 -13.71
C ILE A 130 -5.75 -33.53 -14.57
N PRO A 131 -5.60 -33.57 -15.89
CA PRO A 131 -6.11 -32.53 -16.77
C PRO A 131 -7.63 -32.47 -16.63
N ILE A 132 -8.14 -31.45 -15.95
CA ILE A 132 -9.59 -31.19 -15.93
C ILE A 132 -9.91 -30.39 -17.19
N PRO A 133 -10.64 -30.96 -18.18
CA PRO A 133 -11.10 -30.22 -19.35
C PRO A 133 -12.02 -29.09 -18.87
N GLY A 134 -11.73 -27.84 -19.20
CA GLY A 134 -12.55 -26.70 -18.83
C GLY A 134 -11.97 -25.80 -17.73
N SER A 135 -10.71 -25.98 -17.34
CA SER A 135 -10.00 -25.00 -16.52
C SER A 135 -10.06 -23.65 -17.22
N LYS A 136 -10.90 -22.74 -16.71
CA LYS A 136 -10.98 -21.35 -17.19
C LYS A 136 -9.58 -20.79 -17.20
N VAL A 137 -9.13 -20.27 -18.34
CA VAL A 137 -7.92 -19.44 -18.44
C VAL A 137 -7.99 -18.45 -17.29
N LYS A 138 -6.99 -18.45 -16.40
CA LYS A 138 -6.93 -17.52 -15.27
C LYS A 138 -7.07 -16.12 -15.84
N GLY A 139 -8.15 -15.45 -15.49
CA GLY A 139 -8.59 -14.25 -16.16
C GLY A 139 -7.61 -13.09 -15.95
N ALA A 140 -7.53 -12.22 -16.94
CA ALA A 140 -6.89 -10.93 -16.79
C ALA A 140 -7.42 -10.23 -15.52
N VAL A 141 -6.54 -9.51 -14.82
CA VAL A 141 -6.92 -8.64 -13.69
C VAL A 141 -8.09 -7.78 -14.11
N ASN A 142 -9.16 -7.74 -13.32
CA ASN A 142 -10.33 -6.98 -13.69
C ASN A 142 -10.01 -5.47 -13.76
N ARG A 143 -10.82 -4.74 -14.52
CA ARG A 143 -10.62 -3.30 -14.75
C ARG A 143 -10.56 -2.51 -13.43
N LYS A 144 -11.45 -2.81 -12.49
CA LYS A 144 -11.52 -2.11 -11.19
C LYS A 144 -10.22 -2.27 -10.38
N THR A 145 -9.68 -3.48 -10.31
CA THR A 145 -8.38 -3.73 -9.63
C THR A 145 -7.23 -2.98 -10.29
N ARG A 146 -7.24 -2.88 -11.63
CA ARG A 146 -6.22 -2.12 -12.36
C ARG A 146 -6.30 -0.63 -12.02
N GLU A 147 -7.48 -0.06 -12.12
CA GLU A 147 -7.74 1.35 -11.78
C GLU A 147 -7.36 1.66 -10.33
N GLU A 148 -7.65 0.74 -9.40
CA GLU A 148 -7.28 0.84 -7.99
C GLU A 148 -5.76 0.91 -7.79
N ILE A 149 -5.00 0.03 -8.45
CA ILE A 149 -3.53 0.02 -8.38
C ILE A 149 -2.96 1.32 -8.96
N GLU A 150 -3.44 1.76 -10.13
CA GLU A 150 -3.00 2.98 -10.79
C GLU A 150 -3.26 4.23 -9.93
N GLN A 151 -4.40 4.28 -9.24
CA GLN A 151 -4.77 5.38 -8.34
C GLN A 151 -4.00 5.34 -7.02
N ALA A 152 -3.70 4.14 -6.51
CA ALA A 152 -3.05 3.98 -5.21
C ALA A 152 -1.55 4.25 -5.28
N GLN A 153 -0.88 3.91 -6.38
CA GLN A 153 0.57 3.92 -6.46
C GLN A 153 1.17 5.32 -6.31
N PHE A 154 2.29 5.41 -5.57
CA PHE A 154 3.04 6.65 -5.46
C PHE A 154 3.65 7.03 -6.81
N GLY A 155 3.32 8.21 -7.31
CA GLY A 155 3.72 8.68 -8.63
C GLY A 155 4.39 10.05 -8.66
N ALA A 156 4.61 10.70 -7.50
CA ALA A 156 5.22 12.03 -7.47
C ALA A 156 6.69 11.96 -7.87
N ARG A 157 7.11 12.86 -8.75
CA ARG A 157 8.50 13.04 -9.18
C ARG A 157 9.23 14.15 -8.46
N ALA A 158 8.49 15.01 -7.81
CA ALA A 158 8.98 16.09 -6.97
C ALA A 158 7.97 16.41 -5.88
N VAL A 159 8.44 17.05 -4.82
CA VAL A 159 7.60 17.64 -3.77
C VAL A 159 7.88 19.15 -3.76
N GLU A 160 6.84 19.92 -4.03
CA GLU A 160 6.91 21.37 -4.06
C GLU A 160 7.18 21.96 -2.67
N PRO A 161 7.65 23.20 -2.57
CA PRO A 161 7.82 23.87 -1.30
C PRO A 161 6.55 23.84 -0.44
N HIS A 162 6.72 23.61 0.86
CA HIS A 162 5.64 23.59 1.85
C HIS A 162 4.48 22.65 1.50
N SER A 163 4.81 21.52 0.86
CA SER A 163 3.81 20.55 0.42
C SER A 163 4.13 19.11 0.84
N THR A 164 3.14 18.24 0.69
CA THR A 164 3.24 16.82 1.01
C THR A 164 2.77 16.01 -0.20
N ALA A 165 3.59 15.04 -0.61
CA ALA A 165 3.22 14.03 -1.59
C ALA A 165 3.03 12.68 -0.90
N ALA A 166 2.04 11.89 -1.33
CA ALA A 166 1.79 10.57 -0.78
C ALA A 166 1.24 9.60 -1.82
N GLY A 167 1.36 8.31 -1.52
CA GLY A 167 0.84 7.20 -2.31
C GLY A 167 1.36 5.88 -1.77
N PHE A 168 0.97 4.78 -2.38
CA PHE A 168 1.37 3.46 -1.91
C PHE A 168 2.58 2.91 -2.66
N LEU A 169 3.46 2.26 -1.90
CA LEU A 169 4.48 1.35 -2.38
C LEU A 169 4.05 -0.07 -2.01
N PHE A 170 4.18 -1.02 -2.93
CA PHE A 170 3.77 -2.41 -2.71
C PHE A 170 4.99 -3.30 -2.65
N PHE A 171 5.22 -3.98 -1.51
CA PHE A 171 6.36 -4.87 -1.32
C PHE A 171 5.92 -6.34 -1.40
N ASP A 172 6.66 -7.17 -2.17
CA ASP A 172 6.44 -8.63 -2.20
C ASP A 172 7.02 -9.25 -0.93
N VAL A 173 6.12 -9.65 -0.02
CA VAL A 173 6.47 -10.27 1.27
C VAL A 173 6.06 -11.74 1.33
N ALA A 174 5.71 -12.35 0.20
CA ALA A 174 5.18 -13.72 0.15
C ALA A 174 6.15 -14.77 0.73
N ASP A 175 7.45 -14.55 0.57
CA ASP A 175 8.50 -15.47 1.01
C ASP A 175 9.21 -14.98 2.30
N ILE A 176 8.66 -13.96 2.96
CA ILE A 176 9.21 -13.39 4.18
C ILE A 176 8.51 -14.00 5.40
N ALA A 177 9.30 -14.37 6.41
CA ALA A 177 8.75 -14.87 7.66
C ALA A 177 7.86 -13.83 8.34
N SER A 178 6.69 -14.25 8.82
CA SER A 178 5.76 -13.37 9.53
C SER A 178 6.20 -13.19 10.99
N PRO A 179 6.10 -11.97 11.54
CA PRO A 179 5.66 -10.73 10.91
C PRO A 179 6.78 -10.08 10.08
N ALA A 180 6.50 -9.75 8.82
CA ALA A 180 7.48 -9.25 7.86
C ALA A 180 8.16 -7.93 8.27
N LEU A 181 7.50 -7.13 9.10
CA LEU A 181 7.97 -5.83 9.56
C LEU A 181 8.84 -5.91 10.83
N ALA A 182 8.80 -7.01 11.58
CA ALA A 182 9.59 -7.13 12.81
C ALA A 182 11.08 -7.12 12.50
N GLY A 183 11.83 -6.18 13.12
CA GLY A 183 13.26 -5.97 12.87
C GLY A 183 13.59 -5.46 11.46
N ALA A 184 12.59 -5.01 10.71
CA ALA A 184 12.80 -4.44 9.39
C ALA A 184 13.07 -2.93 9.46
N ASN A 185 13.82 -2.42 8.47
CA ASN A 185 14.06 -1.01 8.25
C ASN A 185 13.64 -0.62 6.83
N PHE A 186 12.98 0.53 6.71
CA PHE A 186 12.73 1.16 5.43
C PHE A 186 13.84 2.17 5.14
N TYR A 187 14.39 2.10 3.93
CA TYR A 187 15.41 3.03 3.44
C TYR A 187 14.93 3.77 2.21
N LEU A 188 15.29 5.06 2.14
CA LEU A 188 15.08 5.88 0.95
C LEU A 188 16.37 6.61 0.61
N THR A 189 16.83 6.45 -0.63
CA THR A 189 18.01 7.13 -1.19
C THR A 189 17.67 7.82 -2.50
N GLY A 190 18.57 8.62 -3.04
CA GLY A 190 18.40 9.25 -4.36
C GLY A 190 17.44 10.44 -4.38
N VAL A 191 17.03 10.95 -3.23
CA VAL A 191 16.30 12.21 -3.09
C VAL A 191 17.27 13.36 -3.32
N ARG A 192 16.89 14.39 -4.08
CA ARG A 192 17.79 15.48 -4.44
C ARG A 192 17.17 16.85 -4.16
N ASP A 193 18.00 17.80 -3.77
CA ASP A 193 17.61 19.20 -3.67
C ASP A 193 17.44 19.87 -5.05
N ALA A 194 17.05 21.14 -5.07
CA ALA A 194 16.90 21.92 -6.30
C ALA A 194 18.23 22.14 -7.05
N GLY A 195 19.37 22.04 -6.37
CA GLY A 195 20.72 22.11 -6.94
C GLY A 195 21.17 20.77 -7.56
N GLY A 196 20.39 19.70 -7.39
CA GLY A 196 20.72 18.35 -7.86
C GLY A 196 21.63 17.56 -6.91
N HIS A 197 21.96 18.09 -5.72
CA HIS A 197 22.73 17.35 -4.72
C HIS A 197 21.83 16.33 -4.04
N GLU A 198 22.36 15.13 -3.86
CA GLU A 198 21.65 14.08 -3.16
C GLU A 198 21.60 14.37 -1.66
N LEU A 199 20.40 14.31 -1.09
CA LEU A 199 20.18 14.43 0.34
C LEU A 199 20.73 13.19 1.04
N MET A 200 20.97 13.28 2.35
CA MET A 200 21.27 12.11 3.16
C MET A 200 20.15 11.07 3.02
N TYR A 201 20.49 9.79 3.14
CA TYR A 201 19.47 8.74 3.09
C TYR A 201 18.57 8.78 4.33
N PHE A 202 17.29 8.45 4.12
CA PHE A 202 16.33 8.30 5.21
C PHE A 202 16.31 6.84 5.66
N GLU A 203 16.29 6.63 6.99
CA GLU A 203 16.21 5.30 7.61
C GLU A 203 15.09 5.28 8.65
N ILE A 204 14.10 4.43 8.42
CA ILE A 204 12.91 4.33 9.28
C ILE A 204 12.80 2.93 9.83
N PRO A 205 13.18 2.68 11.10
CA PRO A 205 12.94 1.39 11.75
C PRO A 205 11.45 1.10 11.86
N MET A 206 11.01 -0.09 11.43
CA MET A 206 9.61 -0.48 11.48
C MET A 206 9.08 -0.69 12.90
N GLU A 207 9.94 -0.83 13.89
CA GLU A 207 9.58 -0.81 15.31
C GLU A 207 8.84 0.47 15.71
N LYS A 208 9.13 1.61 15.06
CA LYS A 208 8.39 2.86 15.28
C LYS A 208 6.91 2.71 14.94
N TYR A 209 6.59 1.95 13.89
CA TYR A 209 5.21 1.62 13.52
C TYR A 209 4.62 0.57 14.46
N LEU A 210 5.34 -0.53 14.72
CA LEU A 210 4.84 -1.67 15.50
C LEU A 210 4.57 -1.33 16.96
N SER A 211 5.31 -0.38 17.55
CA SER A 211 5.14 0.08 18.93
C SER A 211 4.16 1.24 19.08
N ALA A 212 3.66 1.79 17.99
CA ALA A 212 2.72 2.90 18.04
C ALA A 212 1.35 2.44 18.59
N PRO A 213 0.68 3.25 19.42
CA PRO A 213 -0.66 2.93 19.86
C PRO A 213 -1.61 2.89 18.64
N PRO A 214 -2.61 1.99 18.63
CA PRO A 214 -3.57 1.93 17.56
C PRO A 214 -4.28 3.27 17.38
N VAL A 215 -4.31 3.78 16.14
CA VAL A 215 -5.00 5.02 15.83
C VAL A 215 -6.48 4.83 16.11
N LYS A 216 -7.02 5.54 17.11
CA LYS A 216 -8.46 5.56 17.37
C LYS A 216 -9.14 6.14 16.13
N LYS A 217 -10.03 5.37 15.52
CA LYS A 217 -10.94 5.92 14.48
C LYS A 217 -11.74 7.06 15.08
N PRO A 218 -11.89 8.19 14.35
CA PRO A 218 -12.78 9.28 14.72
C PRO A 218 -14.25 8.82 14.75
#